data_bb679cfa9c7e9b8b909265689eb4e15b
#
_entry.id   bb679cfa9c7e9b8b909265689eb4e15b
#
_cell.length_a   1.000
_cell.length_b   1.000
_cell.length_c   1.000
_cell.angle_alpha   90.00
_cell.angle_beta   90.00
_cell.angle_gamma   90.00
#
_symmetry.space_group_name_H-M   'P 1'
#
loop_
_entity.id
_entity.type
_entity.pdbx_description
1 polymer ?
#
loop_
_entity_poly.entity_id
_entity_poly.type
_entity_poly.pdbx_seq_one_letter_code
_entity_poly.pdbx_strand_id
1 'polypeptide(L)'
;SFKVSRLPATSVVRSRTLQQTDGMLKAIINSHSGKIMGCTLFCTDAPELINIVTMAMKTGQHYTFLRDFIFTHPSMSEGLNQLFDV
;
A
#
# COMPACT_ATOMS: atom_id res chain seq x y z
N SER A 1 0.28 5.78 19.68
CA SER A 1 1.49 5.56 18.88
C SER A 1 1.17 5.07 17.49
N PHE A 2 1.92 5.59 16.52
CA PHE A 2 1.70 5.27 15.13
C PHE A 2 3.01 4.88 14.47
N LYS A 3 2.91 3.99 13.48
CA LYS A 3 3.98 3.76 12.51
C LYS A 3 3.60 4.45 11.22
N VAL A 4 4.58 5.08 10.58
CA VAL A 4 4.39 5.70 9.27
C VAL A 4 5.28 5.00 8.28
N SER A 5 4.70 4.53 7.19
CA SER A 5 5.44 3.91 6.10
C SER A 5 5.35 4.78 4.86
N ARG A 6 6.47 4.91 4.15
CA ARG A 6 6.52 5.63 2.87
C ARG A 6 7.25 4.77 1.86
N LEU A 7 6.73 4.73 0.65
CA LEU A 7 7.31 3.96 -0.44
C LEU A 7 7.30 4.82 -1.71
N PRO A 8 8.46 5.13 -2.30
CA PRO A 8 8.45 5.81 -3.59
C PRO A 8 7.90 4.88 -4.67
N ALA A 9 7.18 5.44 -5.64
CA ALA A 9 6.59 4.66 -6.72
C ALA A 9 7.64 3.88 -7.52
N THR A 10 8.88 4.40 -7.58
CA THR A 10 9.99 3.72 -8.25
C THR A 10 10.30 2.34 -7.68
N SER A 11 9.89 2.08 -6.43
CA SER A 11 10.11 0.77 -5.80
C SER A 11 9.14 -0.30 -6.26
N VAL A 12 8.08 0.09 -6.99
CA VAL A 12 7.07 -0.85 -7.49
C VAL A 12 7.45 -1.28 -8.89
N VAL A 13 7.61 -2.59 -9.11
CA VAL A 13 8.08 -3.12 -10.40
C VAL A 13 7.19 -2.65 -11.55
N ARG A 14 5.87 -2.70 -11.39
CA ARG A 14 4.93 -2.32 -12.44
C ARG A 14 5.08 -0.86 -12.84
N SER A 15 5.38 0.05 -11.89
CA SER A 15 5.59 1.46 -12.23
C SER A 15 6.77 1.62 -13.17
N ARG A 16 7.83 0.83 -12.98
CA ARG A 16 9.01 0.87 -13.85
C ARG A 16 8.71 0.28 -15.23
N THR A 17 7.96 -0.80 -15.32
CA THR A 17 7.60 -1.38 -16.61
C THR A 17 6.70 -0.45 -17.41
N LEU A 18 5.86 0.35 -16.74
CA LEU A 18 5.00 1.35 -17.38
C LEU A 18 5.71 2.67 -17.62
N GLN A 19 6.92 2.84 -17.08
CA GLN A 19 7.67 4.11 -17.12
C GLN A 19 6.89 5.26 -16.46
N GLN A 20 6.11 4.93 -15.42
CA GLN A 20 5.29 5.87 -14.66
C GLN A 20 5.73 5.81 -13.20
N THR A 21 6.91 6.37 -12.94
CA THR A 21 7.60 6.22 -11.65
C THR A 21 7.42 7.40 -10.70
N ASP A 22 6.70 8.44 -11.12
CA ASP A 22 6.43 9.58 -10.25
C ASP A 22 5.44 9.19 -9.17
N GLY A 23 5.67 9.72 -7.97
CA GLY A 23 4.72 9.56 -6.89
C GLY A 23 5.25 8.83 -5.68
N MET A 24 4.37 8.66 -4.71
CA MET A 24 4.69 8.08 -3.42
C MET A 24 3.45 7.39 -2.84
N LEU A 25 3.68 6.32 -2.09
CA LEU A 25 2.67 5.66 -1.29
C LEU A 25 3.01 5.91 0.18
N LYS A 26 1.98 6.18 0.99
CA LYS A 26 2.16 6.43 2.42
C LYS A 26 1.05 5.76 3.21
N ALA A 27 1.40 5.13 4.32
CA ALA A 27 0.43 4.50 5.21
C ALA A 27 0.72 4.87 6.66
N ILE A 28 -0.34 4.95 7.46
CA ILE A 28 -0.26 5.19 8.90
C ILE A 28 -0.94 4.02 9.59
N ILE A 29 -0.23 3.40 10.52
CA ILE A 29 -0.67 2.19 11.20
C ILE A 29 -0.63 2.41 12.71
N ASN A 30 -1.69 1.99 13.42
CA ASN A 30 -1.67 2.02 14.88
C ASN A 30 -0.73 0.94 15.40
N SER A 31 0.28 1.33 16.19
CA SER A 31 1.31 0.41 16.66
C SER A 31 0.80 -0.66 17.61
N HIS A 32 -0.29 -0.39 18.31
CA HIS A 32 -0.85 -1.36 19.28
C HIS A 32 -1.81 -2.33 18.60
N SER A 33 -2.78 -1.80 17.86
CA SER A 33 -3.84 -2.63 17.27
C SER A 33 -3.43 -3.25 15.93
N GLY A 34 -2.44 -2.67 15.26
CA GLY A 34 -2.09 -3.06 13.90
C GLY A 34 -3.12 -2.63 12.85
N LYS A 35 -4.09 -1.80 13.23
CA LYS A 35 -5.10 -1.32 12.29
C LYS A 35 -4.53 -0.23 11.40
N ILE A 36 -4.95 -0.23 10.14
CA ILE A 36 -4.60 0.82 9.19
C ILE A 36 -5.43 2.04 9.54
N MET A 37 -4.77 3.16 9.81
CA MET A 37 -5.42 4.39 10.22
C MET A 37 -5.56 5.39 9.07
N GLY A 38 -4.71 5.29 8.07
CA GLY A 38 -4.77 6.16 6.92
C GLY A 38 -3.85 5.67 5.82
N CYS A 39 -4.15 6.09 4.59
CA CYS A 39 -3.34 5.75 3.43
C CYS A 39 -3.49 6.85 2.40
N THR A 40 -2.37 7.30 1.87
CA THR A 40 -2.33 8.27 0.78
C THR A 40 -1.55 7.67 -0.36
N LEU A 41 -2.15 7.66 -1.53
CA LEU A 41 -1.53 7.09 -2.72
C LEU A 41 -1.49 8.14 -3.81
N PHE A 42 -0.29 8.44 -4.27
CA PHE A 42 -0.06 9.33 -5.39
C PHE A 42 0.82 8.60 -6.39
N CYS A 43 0.18 7.78 -7.23
CA CYS A 43 0.89 6.91 -8.16
C CYS A 43 -0.09 6.42 -9.23
N THR A 44 0.44 5.70 -10.22
CA THR A 44 -0.38 5.02 -11.22
C THR A 44 -1.33 4.04 -10.53
N ASP A 45 -2.57 3.99 -10.98
CA ASP A 45 -3.64 3.12 -10.47
C ASP A 45 -4.04 3.42 -9.02
N ALA A 46 -3.73 4.62 -8.50
CA ALA A 46 -4.07 4.99 -7.14
C ALA A 46 -5.56 4.77 -6.79
N PRO A 47 -6.53 5.11 -7.66
CA PRO A 47 -7.94 4.85 -7.34
C PRO A 47 -8.24 3.37 -7.10
N GLU A 48 -7.62 2.48 -7.86
CA GLU A 48 -7.81 1.04 -7.68
C GLU A 48 -7.14 0.55 -6.40
N LEU A 49 -5.94 1.04 -6.12
CA LEU A 49 -5.19 0.67 -4.92
C LEU A 49 -5.91 1.10 -3.65
N ILE A 50 -6.46 2.33 -3.64
CA ILE A 50 -7.16 2.84 -2.46
C ILE A 50 -8.42 2.03 -2.16
N ASN A 51 -9.08 1.47 -3.18
CA ASN A 51 -10.22 0.59 -2.97
C ASN A 51 -9.82 -0.65 -2.18
N ILE A 52 -8.66 -1.23 -2.50
CA ILE A 52 -8.16 -2.40 -1.79
C ILE A 52 -7.89 -2.06 -0.32
N VAL A 53 -7.21 -0.94 -0.08
CA VAL A 53 -6.91 -0.48 1.28
C VAL A 53 -8.18 -0.19 2.05
N THR A 54 -9.15 0.47 1.42
CA THR A 54 -10.42 0.79 2.04
C THR A 54 -11.18 -0.47 2.45
N MET A 55 -11.19 -1.49 1.61
CA MET A 55 -11.81 -2.77 1.94
C MET A 55 -11.15 -3.41 3.16
N ALA A 56 -9.83 -3.39 3.21
CA ALA A 56 -9.10 -3.93 4.36
C ALA A 56 -9.43 -3.15 5.64
N MET A 57 -9.52 -1.81 5.55
CA MET A 57 -9.88 -0.98 6.69
C MET A 57 -11.30 -1.24 7.17
N LYS A 58 -12.25 -1.30 6.26
CA LYS A 58 -13.66 -1.48 6.60
C LYS A 58 -13.96 -2.85 7.19
N THR A 59 -13.19 -3.86 6.81
CA THR A 59 -13.34 -5.21 7.36
C THR A 59 -12.50 -5.42 8.63
N GLY A 60 -11.79 -4.39 9.07
CA GLY A 60 -11.02 -4.43 10.31
C GLY A 60 -9.77 -5.27 10.24
N GLN A 61 -9.17 -5.42 9.06
CA GLN A 61 -7.98 -6.23 8.89
C GLN A 61 -6.76 -5.61 9.55
N HIS A 62 -5.90 -6.46 10.12
CA HIS A 62 -4.57 -6.07 10.55
C HIS A 62 -3.74 -5.69 9.31
N TYR A 63 -2.79 -4.76 9.45
CA TYR A 63 -2.01 -4.32 8.30
C TYR A 63 -1.27 -5.46 7.61
N THR A 64 -0.93 -6.51 8.35
CA THR A 64 -0.24 -7.67 7.79
C THR A 64 -1.07 -8.40 6.73
N PHE A 65 -2.38 -8.19 6.71
CA PHE A 65 -3.25 -8.74 5.67
C PHE A 65 -2.79 -8.25 4.29
N LEU A 66 -2.51 -6.95 4.16
CA LEU A 66 -2.04 -6.39 2.89
C LEU A 66 -0.55 -6.69 2.66
N ARG A 67 0.25 -6.74 3.73
CA ARG A 67 1.66 -7.10 3.61
C ARG A 67 1.84 -8.48 2.99
N ASP A 68 1.01 -9.43 3.36
CA ASP A 68 1.18 -10.85 3.01
C ASP A 68 0.26 -11.32 1.89
N PHE A 69 -0.65 -10.48 1.41
CA PHE A 69 -1.57 -10.84 0.33
C PHE A 69 -0.78 -11.10 -0.95
N ILE A 70 -1.19 -12.14 -1.70
CA ILE A 70 -0.53 -12.49 -2.96
C ILE A 70 -1.26 -11.80 -4.09
N PHE A 71 -0.70 -10.69 -4.55
CA PHE A 71 -1.24 -9.93 -5.67
C PHE A 71 -0.73 -10.46 -7.02
N THR A 72 -1.46 -10.13 -8.07
CA THR A 72 -1.02 -10.44 -9.44
C THR A 72 0.32 -9.78 -9.74
N HIS A 73 1.22 -10.49 -10.38
CA HIS A 73 2.52 -9.98 -10.78
C HIS A 73 2.60 -9.86 -12.32
N PRO A 74 3.08 -8.74 -12.90
CA PRO A 74 3.39 -7.50 -12.20
C PRO A 74 2.16 -6.59 -12.12
N SER A 75 1.96 -5.95 -10.97
CA SER A 75 0.86 -5.01 -10.79
C SER A 75 1.27 -3.89 -9.84
N MET A 76 0.57 -2.77 -9.91
CA MET A 76 0.76 -1.70 -8.94
C MET A 76 0.32 -2.14 -7.54
N SER A 77 -0.65 -3.06 -7.45
CA SER A 77 -1.13 -3.59 -6.17
C SER A 77 -0.03 -4.25 -5.35
N GLU A 78 1.00 -4.81 -5.99
CA GLU A 78 2.14 -5.39 -5.27
C GLU A 78 2.87 -4.37 -4.41
N GLY A 79 2.76 -3.08 -4.74
CA GLY A 79 3.31 -2.01 -3.92
C GLY A 79 2.75 -2.00 -2.51
N LEU A 80 1.53 -2.51 -2.33
CA LEU A 80 0.92 -2.61 -1.01
C LEU A 80 1.66 -3.60 -0.10
N ASN A 81 2.21 -4.68 -0.67
CA ASN A 81 3.02 -5.61 0.11
C ASN A 81 4.23 -4.88 0.72
N GLN A 82 4.91 -4.06 -0.09
CA GLN A 82 6.08 -3.31 0.36
C GLN A 82 5.69 -2.19 1.32
N LEU A 83 4.62 -1.45 1.01
CA LEU A 83 4.16 -0.33 1.84
C LEU A 83 3.83 -0.78 3.26
N PHE A 84 3.21 -1.94 3.39
CA PHE A 84 2.78 -2.47 4.70
C PHE A 84 3.81 -3.42 5.32
N ASP A 85 5.01 -3.52 4.77
CA ASP A 85 6.10 -4.28 5.36
C ASP A 85 6.86 -3.39 6.36
N VAL A 86 6.24 -3.17 7.48
CA VAL A 86 6.78 -2.30 8.54
C VAL A 86 6.81 -2.99 9.90
#